data_05911912241849728568575217364cb3
#
_entry.id   05911912241849728568575217364cb3
#
_cell.length_a   1.000
_cell.length_b   1.000
_cell.length_c   1.000
_cell.angle_alpha   90.00
_cell.angle_beta   90.00
_cell.angle_gamma   90.00
#
_symmetry.space_group_name_H-M   'P 1'
#
loop_
_entity.id
_entity.type
_entity.pdbx_description
1 polymer ?
#
loop_
_entity_poly.entity_id
_entity_poly.type
_entity_poly.pdbx_seq_one_letter_code
_entity_poly.pdbx_strand_id
1 'polypeptide(L)'
;MNRFFFIAAILASICLLVGCLPEHSDLISPKAFFQSLEEAKISPKTLNPDNFPVLHKAVPGHSPLGVYTHDNHTWALFDLPLDQAVATDLQHVGHANLHIFSEKKLPQVFIETFLRVPPELGYKQLGFFAYPLGACLILSIFITLERLFSLRRGVTFPRKVEKALLVGEFPNKKWKKGSAAERIVHVAVHEKASEETLHAYARLEIAAMERGLFLLEVIVAGAPLIGLLGTVTGLVNVFSQMPGGGDVDKSLFSQGISLALLTTMVGLAIALPTLLFNSYLNRVLDKRAASLDWLTARLLDATDRKRPPAEVIR
;
A
#
# COMPACT_ATOMS: atom_id res chain seq x y z
N MET A 1 19.09 -3.08 16.80
CA MET A 1 19.28 -2.99 15.34
C MET A 1 18.00 -3.24 14.55
N ASN A 2 17.04 -4.05 15.02
CA ASN A 2 15.83 -4.40 14.23
C ASN A 2 14.70 -3.34 14.17
N ARG A 3 14.68 -2.31 15.02
CA ARG A 3 13.60 -1.30 15.03
C ARG A 3 13.70 -0.28 13.89
N PHE A 4 14.93 0.12 13.54
CA PHE A 4 15.18 1.06 12.43
C PHE A 4 14.88 0.44 11.07
N PHE A 5 15.21 -0.83 10.87
CA PHE A 5 14.90 -1.56 9.63
C PHE A 5 13.40 -1.71 9.41
N PHE A 6 12.63 -1.88 10.48
CA PHE A 6 11.17 -2.02 10.44
C PHE A 6 10.46 -0.71 10.08
N ILE A 7 10.86 0.38 10.73
CA ILE A 7 10.32 1.71 10.42
C ILE A 7 10.72 2.11 8.99
N ALA A 8 11.95 1.82 8.59
CA ALA A 8 12.43 2.06 7.24
C ALA A 8 11.67 1.23 6.19
N ALA A 9 11.33 -0.04 6.46
CA ALA A 9 10.54 -0.89 5.56
C ALA A 9 9.07 -0.43 5.45
N ILE A 10 8.46 0.03 6.56
CA ILE A 10 7.12 0.63 6.54
C ILE A 10 7.16 1.96 5.77
N LEU A 11 8.13 2.83 6.04
CA LEU A 11 8.30 4.09 5.33
C LEU A 11 8.63 3.86 3.86
N ALA A 12 9.48 2.89 3.52
CA ALA A 12 9.77 2.53 2.13
C ALA A 12 8.53 1.97 1.41
N SER A 13 7.70 1.17 2.10
CA SER A 13 6.44 0.65 1.57
C SER A 13 5.41 1.77 1.36
N ILE A 14 5.31 2.70 2.32
CA ILE A 14 4.46 3.89 2.20
C ILE A 14 5.03 4.82 1.12
N CYS A 15 6.35 5.05 1.05
CA CYS A 15 6.98 5.85 -0.01
C CYS A 15 6.83 5.21 -1.38
N LEU A 16 6.93 3.88 -1.51
CA LEU A 16 6.66 3.17 -2.77
C LEU A 16 5.20 3.35 -3.19
N LEU A 17 4.26 3.26 -2.27
CA LEU A 17 2.83 3.47 -2.53
C LEU A 17 2.47 4.94 -2.75
N VAL A 18 3.02 5.86 -1.95
CA VAL A 18 2.81 7.31 -2.12
C VAL A 18 3.57 7.83 -3.34
N GLY A 19 4.75 7.30 -3.64
CA GLY A 19 5.50 7.62 -4.86
C GLY A 19 4.90 7.04 -6.14
N CYS A 20 4.06 5.98 -6.02
CA CYS A 20 3.26 5.43 -7.12
C CYS A 20 1.86 6.05 -7.22
N LEU A 21 1.47 6.96 -6.31
CA LEU A 21 0.19 7.65 -6.32
C LEU A 21 0.41 9.15 -6.55
N PRO A 22 0.55 9.60 -7.81
CA PRO A 22 0.54 11.03 -8.09
C PRO A 22 -0.82 11.63 -7.74
N GLU A 23 -0.79 12.78 -7.16
CA GLU A 23 -1.93 13.50 -6.57
C GLU A 23 -2.97 13.98 -7.60
N HIS A 24 -2.64 13.92 -8.90
CA HIS A 24 -3.51 14.31 -10.03
C HIS A 24 -3.47 13.29 -11.16
N SER A 25 -4.54 12.55 -11.28
CA SER A 25 -4.61 11.25 -11.96
C SER A 25 -4.93 11.23 -13.44
N ASP A 26 -5.24 12.33 -14.06
CA ASP A 26 -5.57 12.39 -15.50
C ASP A 26 -4.84 13.55 -16.19
N LEU A 27 -3.86 14.15 -15.52
CA LEU A 27 -3.17 15.32 -15.96
C LEU A 27 -1.75 14.94 -16.44
N ILE A 28 -1.37 15.42 -17.60
CA ILE A 28 0.01 15.36 -18.06
C ILE A 28 0.71 16.56 -17.44
N SER A 29 1.84 16.34 -16.72
CA SER A 29 2.58 17.49 -16.24
C SER A 29 3.29 18.17 -17.42
N PRO A 30 3.29 19.52 -17.49
CA PRO A 30 4.02 20.24 -18.51
C PRO A 30 5.50 19.85 -18.56
N LYS A 31 6.09 19.46 -17.42
CA LYS A 31 7.49 18.97 -17.36
C LYS A 31 7.69 17.66 -18.13
N ALA A 32 6.78 16.69 -17.98
CA ALA A 32 6.84 15.41 -18.71
C ALA A 32 6.71 15.65 -20.23
N PHE A 33 5.85 16.57 -20.62
CA PHE A 33 5.72 16.97 -22.01
C PHE A 33 7.03 17.58 -22.57
N PHE A 34 7.64 18.55 -21.86
CA PHE A 34 8.90 19.14 -22.32
C PHE A 34 10.05 18.15 -22.34
N GLN A 35 10.10 17.21 -21.40
CA GLN A 35 11.07 16.13 -21.39
C GLN A 35 10.93 15.22 -22.62
N SER A 36 9.69 14.87 -23.00
CA SER A 36 9.45 14.05 -24.20
C SER A 36 9.83 14.77 -25.48
N LEU A 37 9.66 16.10 -25.54
CA LEU A 37 10.15 16.91 -26.66
C LEU A 37 11.68 16.92 -26.74
N GLU A 38 12.35 17.01 -25.59
CA GLU A 38 13.83 16.98 -25.53
C GLU A 38 14.37 15.62 -26.00
N GLU A 39 13.76 14.51 -25.58
CA GLU A 39 14.07 13.15 -26.04
C GLU A 39 13.88 12.99 -27.56
N ALA A 40 12.86 13.66 -28.12
CA ALA A 40 12.63 13.72 -29.56
C ALA A 40 13.53 14.72 -30.29
N LYS A 41 14.50 15.35 -29.60
CA LYS A 41 15.38 16.42 -30.13
C LYS A 41 14.65 17.67 -30.62
N ILE A 42 13.47 17.93 -30.10
CA ILE A 42 12.66 19.12 -30.33
C ILE A 42 12.93 20.10 -29.20
N SER A 43 13.63 21.20 -29.48
CA SER A 43 13.96 22.20 -28.46
C SER A 43 13.15 23.48 -28.70
N PRO A 44 11.96 23.63 -28.09
CA PRO A 44 11.14 24.81 -28.29
C PRO A 44 11.75 26.01 -27.57
N LYS A 45 11.70 27.19 -28.24
CA LYS A 45 12.07 28.47 -27.65
C LYS A 45 10.81 29.16 -27.10
N THR A 46 10.87 29.62 -25.89
CA THR A 46 9.77 30.40 -25.27
C THR A 46 9.71 31.79 -25.88
N LEU A 47 8.52 32.22 -26.22
CA LEU A 47 8.23 33.56 -26.76
C LEU A 47 7.38 34.35 -25.75
N ASN A 48 7.43 35.70 -25.87
CA ASN A 48 6.53 36.54 -25.09
C ASN A 48 5.09 36.38 -25.61
N PRO A 49 4.13 35.93 -24.77
CA PRO A 49 2.73 35.73 -25.15
C PRO A 49 2.05 36.98 -25.73
N ASP A 50 2.45 38.17 -25.28
CA ASP A 50 1.87 39.46 -25.70
C ASP A 50 2.09 39.75 -27.23
N ASN A 51 3.11 39.16 -27.81
CA ASN A 51 3.40 39.28 -29.24
C ASN A 51 2.50 38.42 -30.13
N PHE A 52 1.70 37.52 -29.53
CA PHE A 52 0.83 36.56 -30.23
C PHE A 52 -0.60 36.63 -29.71
N PRO A 53 -1.34 37.73 -29.93
CA PRO A 53 -2.65 37.96 -29.36
C PRO A 53 -3.69 36.90 -29.77
N VAL A 54 -3.56 36.30 -30.95
CA VAL A 54 -4.44 35.25 -31.47
C VAL A 54 -4.26 33.98 -30.65
N LEU A 55 -3.01 33.56 -30.42
CA LEU A 55 -2.70 32.36 -29.63
C LEU A 55 -2.97 32.59 -28.14
N HIS A 56 -2.71 33.81 -27.61
CA HIS A 56 -2.99 34.17 -26.24
C HIS A 56 -4.49 34.12 -25.91
N LYS A 57 -5.37 34.46 -26.87
CA LYS A 57 -6.82 34.45 -26.76
C LYS A 57 -7.49 33.22 -27.35
N ALA A 58 -6.72 32.18 -27.67
CA ALA A 58 -7.24 30.96 -28.25
C ALA A 58 -8.35 30.29 -27.41
N VAL A 59 -8.26 30.45 -26.08
CA VAL A 59 -9.28 29.95 -25.14
C VAL A 59 -9.81 31.12 -24.33
N PRO A 60 -11.11 31.49 -24.47
CA PRO A 60 -11.69 32.58 -23.70
C PRO A 60 -11.62 32.32 -22.18
N GLY A 61 -11.11 33.27 -21.43
CA GLY A 61 -11.04 33.19 -19.97
C GLY A 61 -9.86 32.39 -19.40
N HIS A 62 -8.99 31.83 -20.25
CA HIS A 62 -7.79 31.10 -19.82
C HIS A 62 -6.54 31.70 -20.44
N SER A 63 -5.47 31.77 -19.66
CA SER A 63 -4.15 32.17 -20.13
C SER A 63 -3.33 30.93 -20.49
N PRO A 64 -2.51 30.99 -21.57
CA PRO A 64 -1.62 29.90 -21.91
C PRO A 64 -0.54 29.72 -20.83
N LEU A 65 -0.07 28.49 -20.62
CA LEU A 65 1.13 28.21 -19.83
C LEU A 65 2.38 28.85 -20.48
N GLY A 66 2.37 29.00 -21.78
CA GLY A 66 3.40 29.69 -22.53
C GLY A 66 3.14 29.61 -24.05
N VAL A 67 3.82 30.46 -24.77
CA VAL A 67 3.89 30.45 -26.25
C VAL A 67 5.29 30.04 -26.65
N TYR A 68 5.39 29.11 -27.59
CA TYR A 68 6.65 28.47 -27.98
C TYR A 68 6.79 28.45 -29.49
N THR A 69 8.04 28.39 -29.97
CA THR A 69 8.33 28.22 -31.39
C THR A 69 9.40 27.14 -31.59
N HIS A 70 9.22 26.35 -32.64
CA HIS A 70 10.20 25.39 -33.15
C HIS A 70 10.02 25.22 -34.65
N ASP A 71 11.11 25.25 -35.43
CA ASP A 71 11.10 25.09 -36.89
C ASP A 71 10.04 25.93 -37.61
N ASN A 72 9.96 27.22 -37.26
CA ASN A 72 9.00 28.17 -37.82
C ASN A 72 7.51 27.89 -37.56
N HIS A 73 7.22 27.00 -36.60
CA HIS A 73 5.87 26.74 -36.08
C HIS A 73 5.75 27.35 -34.71
N THR A 74 4.73 28.21 -34.50
CA THR A 74 4.44 28.85 -33.23
C THR A 74 3.17 28.25 -32.66
N TRP A 75 3.18 27.89 -31.37
CA TRP A 75 2.08 27.25 -30.69
C TRP A 75 1.99 27.71 -29.24
N ALA A 76 0.78 27.71 -28.71
CA ALA A 76 0.49 28.00 -27.33
C ALA A 76 0.04 26.72 -26.60
N LEU A 77 0.55 26.54 -25.38
CA LEU A 77 0.20 25.42 -24.52
C LEU A 77 -0.76 25.89 -23.43
N PHE A 78 -1.87 25.19 -23.28
CA PHE A 78 -2.87 25.42 -22.23
C PHE A 78 -3.04 24.16 -21.38
N ASP A 79 -3.36 24.37 -20.12
CA ASP A 79 -3.80 23.32 -19.19
C ASP A 79 -5.29 23.52 -18.95
N LEU A 80 -6.13 22.65 -19.52
CA LEU A 80 -7.58 22.79 -19.55
C LEU A 80 -8.27 21.47 -19.17
N PRO A 81 -9.46 21.52 -18.54
CA PRO A 81 -10.28 20.34 -18.35
C PRO A 81 -10.70 19.73 -19.70
N LEU A 82 -10.76 18.40 -19.77
CA LEU A 82 -11.13 17.62 -20.97
C LEU A 82 -12.47 18.01 -21.61
N ASP A 83 -13.42 18.56 -20.84
CA ASP A 83 -14.79 18.83 -21.27
C ASP A 83 -15.02 20.23 -21.90
N GLN A 84 -13.98 21.05 -22.00
CA GLN A 84 -14.11 22.36 -22.63
C GLN A 84 -13.92 22.26 -24.16
N ALA A 85 -15.03 22.19 -24.90
CA ALA A 85 -15.01 22.35 -26.35
C ALA A 85 -14.64 23.80 -26.70
N VAL A 86 -13.45 23.99 -27.29
CA VAL A 86 -13.00 25.30 -27.72
C VAL A 86 -13.21 25.40 -29.23
N ALA A 87 -14.13 26.26 -29.65
CA ALA A 87 -14.32 26.60 -31.04
C ALA A 87 -13.31 27.71 -31.42
N THR A 88 -12.26 27.36 -32.14
CA THR A 88 -11.28 28.32 -32.68
C THR A 88 -10.95 27.95 -34.12
N ASP A 89 -10.61 28.96 -34.94
CA ASP A 89 -10.09 28.78 -36.32
C ASP A 89 -8.63 28.28 -36.34
N LEU A 90 -8.07 27.99 -35.14
CA LEU A 90 -6.70 27.51 -34.97
C LEU A 90 -6.64 25.98 -35.01
N GLN A 91 -5.51 25.44 -35.46
CA GLN A 91 -5.27 24.01 -35.32
C GLN A 91 -5.18 23.70 -33.82
N HIS A 92 -6.02 22.78 -33.40
CA HIS A 92 -6.06 22.30 -32.01
C HIS A 92 -5.68 20.82 -31.94
N VAL A 93 -4.76 20.51 -31.01
CA VAL A 93 -4.40 19.14 -30.63
C VAL A 93 -4.48 19.06 -29.11
N GLY A 94 -5.37 18.22 -28.60
CA GLY A 94 -5.52 17.98 -27.17
C GLY A 94 -5.05 16.59 -26.77
N HIS A 95 -4.40 16.48 -25.60
CA HIS A 95 -4.03 15.22 -24.98
C HIS A 95 -4.15 15.36 -23.47
N ALA A 96 -5.08 14.62 -22.89
CA ALA A 96 -5.48 14.76 -21.48
C ALA A 96 -5.86 16.21 -21.15
N ASN A 97 -5.17 16.85 -20.20
CA ASN A 97 -5.38 18.24 -19.80
C ASN A 97 -4.59 19.26 -20.61
N LEU A 98 -3.62 18.81 -21.41
CA LEU A 98 -2.79 19.71 -22.19
C LEU A 98 -3.37 19.89 -23.59
N HIS A 99 -3.54 21.15 -23.98
CA HIS A 99 -4.07 21.54 -25.27
C HIS A 99 -3.11 22.49 -25.97
N ILE A 100 -2.80 22.17 -27.22
CA ILE A 100 -1.93 22.94 -28.07
C ILE A 100 -2.74 23.62 -29.15
N PHE A 101 -2.59 24.93 -29.28
CA PHE A 101 -3.17 25.73 -30.36
C PHE A 101 -2.07 26.33 -31.23
N SER A 102 -2.20 26.21 -32.54
CA SER A 102 -1.23 26.74 -33.50
C SER A 102 -1.93 27.37 -34.69
N GLU A 103 -1.37 28.47 -35.20
CA GLU A 103 -1.85 29.12 -36.43
C GLU A 103 -1.52 28.32 -37.70
N LYS A 104 -0.42 27.56 -37.66
CA LYS A 104 0.04 26.71 -38.76
C LYS A 104 -0.07 25.23 -38.39
N LYS A 105 -0.22 24.39 -39.42
CA LYS A 105 -0.28 22.93 -39.22
C LYS A 105 1.05 22.45 -38.63
N LEU A 106 0.94 21.83 -37.42
CA LEU A 106 2.10 21.28 -36.71
C LEU A 106 2.66 20.06 -37.44
N PRO A 107 3.98 19.83 -37.39
CA PRO A 107 4.61 18.64 -37.93
C PRO A 107 4.05 17.37 -37.32
N GLN A 108 3.88 16.31 -38.12
CA GLN A 108 3.32 15.03 -37.65
C GLN A 108 4.13 14.41 -36.51
N VAL A 109 5.46 14.51 -36.61
CA VAL A 109 6.38 14.02 -35.58
C VAL A 109 6.14 14.71 -34.21
N PHE A 110 5.87 16.03 -34.24
CA PHE A 110 5.55 16.79 -33.03
C PHE A 110 4.23 16.33 -32.42
N ILE A 111 3.18 16.16 -33.25
CA ILE A 111 1.87 15.69 -32.79
C ILE A 111 1.97 14.28 -32.21
N GLU A 112 2.69 13.37 -32.87
CA GLU A 112 2.90 12.02 -32.38
C GLU A 112 3.69 12.00 -31.08
N THR A 113 4.70 12.86 -30.92
CA THR A 113 5.46 12.99 -29.67
C THR A 113 4.58 13.50 -28.55
N PHE A 114 3.73 14.51 -28.82
CA PHE A 114 2.77 15.04 -27.85
C PHE A 114 1.76 13.98 -27.40
N LEU A 115 1.19 13.21 -28.32
CA LEU A 115 0.21 12.17 -28.03
C LEU A 115 0.82 10.92 -27.35
N ARG A 116 2.14 10.75 -27.40
CA ARG A 116 2.85 9.64 -26.73
C ARG A 116 3.17 9.91 -25.26
N VAL A 117 3.05 11.17 -24.81
CA VAL A 117 3.30 11.48 -23.39
C VAL A 117 2.30 10.69 -22.55
N PRO A 118 2.75 9.73 -21.72
CA PRO A 118 1.81 8.96 -20.92
C PRO A 118 1.17 9.87 -19.87
N PRO A 119 -0.15 9.78 -19.66
CA PRO A 119 -0.78 10.44 -18.52
C PRO A 119 -0.14 9.94 -17.23
N GLU A 120 0.04 10.82 -16.26
CA GLU A 120 0.60 10.44 -14.97
C GLU A 120 -0.28 9.35 -14.33
N LEU A 121 0.37 8.25 -13.89
CA LEU A 121 -0.30 7.11 -13.27
C LEU A 121 -0.98 7.54 -11.97
N GLY A 122 -2.28 7.77 -11.98
CA GLY A 122 -3.05 8.19 -10.82
C GLY A 122 -3.93 7.09 -10.23
N TYR A 123 -4.29 7.25 -8.93
CA TYR A 123 -5.20 6.32 -8.24
C TYR A 123 -6.59 6.23 -8.91
N LYS A 124 -7.03 7.26 -9.63
CA LYS A 124 -8.29 7.25 -10.39
C LYS A 124 -8.27 6.21 -11.53
N GLN A 125 -7.10 5.90 -12.08
CA GLN A 125 -6.96 4.88 -13.11
C GLN A 125 -7.21 3.46 -12.57
N LEU A 126 -7.11 3.23 -11.24
CA LEU A 126 -7.51 1.97 -10.64
C LEU A 126 -9.03 1.77 -10.62
N GLY A 127 -9.84 2.83 -10.85
CA GLY A 127 -11.29 2.75 -10.86
C GLY A 127 -11.86 2.10 -9.60
N PHE A 128 -12.79 1.16 -9.78
CA PHE A 128 -13.43 0.42 -8.69
C PHE A 128 -12.42 -0.35 -7.82
N PHE A 129 -11.31 -0.83 -8.39
CA PHE A 129 -10.30 -1.63 -7.68
C PHE A 129 -9.48 -0.82 -6.65
N ALA A 130 -9.51 0.52 -6.71
CA ALA A 130 -8.89 1.37 -5.71
C ALA A 130 -9.45 1.11 -4.29
N TYR A 131 -10.76 0.86 -4.17
CA TYR A 131 -11.41 0.67 -2.87
C TYR A 131 -10.96 -0.63 -2.17
N PRO A 132 -11.06 -1.83 -2.78
CA PRO A 132 -10.64 -3.05 -2.11
C PRO A 132 -9.12 -3.10 -1.88
N LEU A 133 -8.30 -2.61 -2.80
CA LEU A 133 -6.84 -2.54 -2.61
C LEU A 133 -6.47 -1.54 -1.51
N GLY A 134 -7.13 -0.36 -1.47
CA GLY A 134 -6.95 0.61 -0.39
C GLY A 134 -7.37 0.06 0.97
N ALA A 135 -8.47 -0.69 1.03
CA ALA A 135 -8.90 -1.36 2.27
C ALA A 135 -7.86 -2.40 2.73
N CYS A 136 -7.33 -3.23 1.82
CA CYS A 136 -6.26 -4.19 2.12
C CYS A 136 -5.01 -3.48 2.68
N LEU A 137 -4.61 -2.35 2.10
CA LEU A 137 -3.49 -1.56 2.56
C LEU A 137 -3.70 -1.03 3.98
N ILE A 138 -4.83 -0.35 4.22
CA ILE A 138 -5.15 0.24 5.53
C ILE A 138 -5.22 -0.85 6.60
N LEU A 139 -5.91 -1.97 6.32
CA LEU A 139 -6.02 -3.09 7.25
C LEU A 139 -4.66 -3.73 7.53
N SER A 140 -3.81 -3.92 6.53
CA SER A 140 -2.48 -4.51 6.72
C SER A 140 -1.60 -3.64 7.62
N ILE A 141 -1.61 -2.31 7.42
CA ILE A 141 -0.88 -1.36 8.25
C ILE A 141 -1.42 -1.38 9.69
N PHE A 142 -2.75 -1.28 9.84
CA PHE A 142 -3.40 -1.24 11.15
C PHE A 142 -3.10 -2.49 11.97
N ILE A 143 -3.31 -3.68 11.38
CA ILE A 143 -3.07 -4.96 12.05
C ILE A 143 -1.58 -5.14 12.37
N THR A 144 -0.69 -4.79 11.44
CA THR A 144 0.75 -4.87 11.67
C THR A 144 1.18 -4.00 12.85
N LEU A 145 0.71 -2.76 12.93
CA LEU A 145 1.01 -1.86 14.03
C LEU A 145 0.42 -2.37 15.36
N GLU A 146 -0.85 -2.76 15.36
CA GLU A 146 -1.52 -3.29 16.55
C GLU A 146 -0.78 -4.53 17.08
N ARG A 147 -0.42 -5.48 16.22
CA ARG A 147 0.31 -6.68 16.62
C ARG A 147 1.74 -6.40 17.04
N LEU A 148 2.43 -5.46 16.42
CA LEU A 148 3.77 -5.05 16.83
C LEU A 148 3.77 -4.45 18.25
N PHE A 149 2.71 -3.76 18.65
CA PHE A 149 2.54 -3.25 20.01
C PHE A 149 2.11 -4.35 20.99
N SER A 150 1.15 -5.19 20.60
CA SER A 150 0.59 -6.26 21.44
C SER A 150 1.61 -7.36 21.76
N LEU A 151 2.45 -7.76 20.79
CA LEU A 151 3.48 -8.80 20.96
C LEU A 151 4.78 -8.29 21.61
N ARG A 152 4.82 -7.05 22.11
CA ARG A 152 6.01 -6.53 22.83
C ARG A 152 6.27 -7.35 24.10
N ARG A 153 7.56 -7.54 24.41
CA ARG A 153 8.01 -8.26 25.63
C ARG A 153 7.35 -7.78 26.91
N GLY A 154 7.12 -6.48 27.05
CA GLY A 154 6.51 -5.89 28.25
C GLY A 154 5.03 -6.29 28.45
N VAL A 155 4.33 -6.64 27.36
CA VAL A 155 2.90 -6.99 27.37
C VAL A 155 2.72 -8.51 27.50
N THR A 156 3.58 -9.32 26.90
CA THR A 156 3.45 -10.79 26.89
C THR A 156 4.21 -11.47 28.01
N PHE A 157 5.48 -11.14 28.20
CA PHE A 157 6.37 -11.77 29.16
C PHE A 157 7.30 -10.74 29.84
N PRO A 158 6.83 -10.04 30.90
CA PRO A 158 7.63 -9.05 31.61
C PRO A 158 8.86 -9.67 32.30
N ARG A 159 9.98 -8.96 32.30
CA ARG A 159 11.20 -9.39 33.00
C ARG A 159 11.00 -9.66 34.51
N LYS A 160 9.96 -9.10 35.11
CA LYS A 160 9.61 -9.35 36.50
C LYS A 160 9.18 -10.81 36.76
N VAL A 161 8.39 -11.36 35.80
CA VAL A 161 7.95 -12.77 35.85
C VAL A 161 9.15 -13.69 35.66
N GLU A 162 10.03 -13.40 34.70
CA GLU A 162 11.24 -14.14 34.42
C GLU A 162 12.16 -14.22 35.68
N LYS A 163 12.37 -13.09 36.35
CA LYS A 163 13.18 -13.04 37.58
C LYS A 163 12.54 -13.81 38.73
N ALA A 164 11.23 -13.69 38.96
CA ALA A 164 10.52 -14.41 40.00
C ALA A 164 10.59 -15.93 39.80
N LEU A 165 10.52 -16.38 38.54
CA LEU A 165 10.69 -17.80 38.19
C LEU A 165 12.09 -18.34 38.49
N LEU A 166 13.14 -17.54 38.24
CA LEU A 166 14.52 -17.93 38.49
C LEU A 166 14.84 -18.02 39.98
N VAL A 167 14.22 -17.17 40.80
CA VAL A 167 14.41 -17.15 42.26
C VAL A 167 13.50 -18.16 42.98
N GLY A 168 12.44 -18.64 42.29
CA GLY A 168 11.45 -19.57 42.92
C GLY A 168 10.49 -18.88 43.90
N GLU A 169 10.56 -17.58 44.03
CA GLU A 169 9.68 -16.79 44.88
C GLU A 169 8.55 -16.19 44.04
N PHE A 170 7.37 -16.79 44.16
CA PHE A 170 6.15 -16.21 43.59
C PHE A 170 5.57 -15.21 44.60
N PRO A 171 5.51 -13.91 44.24
CA PRO A 171 4.96 -12.91 45.16
C PRO A 171 3.48 -13.22 45.46
N ASN A 172 3.18 -13.34 46.70
CA ASN A 172 1.80 -13.57 47.21
C ASN A 172 0.87 -12.37 47.00
N LYS A 173 1.38 -11.27 46.38
CA LYS A 173 0.71 -9.99 46.27
C LYS A 173 0.36 -9.71 44.82
N LYS A 174 -0.96 -9.72 44.54
CA LYS A 174 -1.67 -9.16 43.37
C LYS A 174 -0.77 -8.77 42.19
N TRP A 175 -0.39 -9.74 41.40
CA TRP A 175 0.09 -9.47 40.06
C TRP A 175 -1.08 -8.82 39.32
N LYS A 176 -0.85 -7.60 38.77
CA LYS A 176 -1.85 -6.99 37.89
C LYS A 176 -2.05 -7.94 36.72
N LYS A 177 -3.29 -8.33 36.44
CA LYS A 177 -3.67 -9.22 35.31
C LYS A 177 -3.37 -8.57 33.94
N GLY A 178 -2.16 -7.99 33.74
CA GLY A 178 -1.82 -7.18 32.57
C GLY A 178 -1.19 -7.98 31.43
N SER A 179 -0.31 -8.95 31.75
CA SER A 179 0.39 -9.73 30.74
C SER A 179 -0.09 -11.18 30.69
N ALA A 180 0.10 -11.85 29.52
CA ALA A 180 -0.25 -13.26 29.37
C ALA A 180 0.47 -14.14 30.43
N ALA A 181 1.76 -13.90 30.65
CA ALA A 181 2.53 -14.61 31.66
C ALA A 181 1.99 -14.39 33.09
N GLU A 182 1.58 -13.17 33.44
CA GLU A 182 1.00 -12.87 34.74
C GLU A 182 -0.36 -13.56 34.97
N ARG A 183 -1.17 -13.67 33.89
CA ARG A 183 -2.45 -14.41 33.96
C ARG A 183 -2.24 -15.89 34.17
N ILE A 184 -1.26 -16.51 33.49
CA ILE A 184 -0.91 -17.93 33.67
C ILE A 184 -0.41 -18.17 35.09
N VAL A 185 0.46 -17.33 35.65
CA VAL A 185 0.93 -17.44 37.06
C VAL A 185 -0.21 -17.29 38.01
N HIS A 186 -1.17 -16.39 37.79
CA HIS A 186 -2.34 -16.20 38.61
C HIS A 186 -3.20 -17.48 38.69
N VAL A 187 -3.46 -18.10 37.53
CA VAL A 187 -4.23 -19.36 37.46
C VAL A 187 -3.50 -20.50 38.21
N ALA A 188 -2.17 -20.62 38.03
CA ALA A 188 -1.37 -21.64 38.68
C ALA A 188 -1.35 -21.51 40.21
N VAL A 189 -1.21 -20.28 40.73
CA VAL A 189 -0.98 -20.03 42.16
C VAL A 189 -2.31 -19.90 42.93
N HIS A 190 -3.30 -19.23 42.37
CA HIS A 190 -4.55 -18.90 43.08
C HIS A 190 -5.66 -19.91 42.85
N GLU A 191 -5.75 -20.48 41.65
CA GLU A 191 -6.80 -21.43 41.30
C GLU A 191 -6.36 -22.89 41.50
N LYS A 192 -5.07 -23.13 41.89
CA LYS A 192 -4.48 -24.47 42.07
C LYS A 192 -4.84 -25.40 40.92
N ALA A 193 -4.76 -24.84 39.69
CA ALA A 193 -5.16 -25.51 38.46
C ALA A 193 -4.39 -26.84 38.31
N SER A 194 -5.05 -27.86 37.77
CA SER A 194 -4.38 -29.09 37.36
C SER A 194 -3.43 -28.82 36.21
N GLU A 195 -2.48 -29.73 35.99
CA GLU A 195 -1.52 -29.64 34.86
C GLU A 195 -2.25 -29.43 33.56
N GLU A 196 -3.27 -30.22 33.26
CA GLU A 196 -4.08 -30.12 32.05
C GLU A 196 -4.75 -28.74 31.90
N THR A 197 -5.32 -28.21 33.00
CA THR A 197 -5.98 -26.91 33.00
C THR A 197 -4.98 -25.78 32.73
N LEU A 198 -3.78 -25.86 33.28
CA LEU A 198 -2.75 -24.86 33.11
C LEU A 198 -2.23 -24.84 31.64
N HIS A 199 -2.01 -26.01 31.06
CA HIS A 199 -1.65 -26.14 29.64
C HIS A 199 -2.78 -25.66 28.72
N ALA A 200 -4.04 -25.99 29.01
CA ALA A 200 -5.18 -25.51 28.24
C ALA A 200 -5.27 -23.98 28.27
N TYR A 201 -5.07 -23.39 29.45
CA TYR A 201 -5.09 -21.94 29.61
C TYR A 201 -3.94 -21.25 28.87
N ALA A 202 -2.72 -21.80 28.90
CA ALA A 202 -1.59 -21.30 28.15
C ALA A 202 -1.86 -21.32 26.65
N ARG A 203 -2.48 -22.41 26.14
CA ARG A 203 -2.88 -22.48 24.70
C ARG A 203 -3.93 -21.44 24.33
N LEU A 204 -4.88 -21.13 25.19
CA LEU A 204 -5.88 -20.08 24.99
C LEU A 204 -5.20 -18.70 24.87
N GLU A 205 -4.20 -18.43 25.70
CA GLU A 205 -3.45 -17.17 25.65
C GLU A 205 -2.63 -17.06 24.34
N ILE A 206 -2.02 -18.16 23.87
CA ILE A 206 -1.31 -18.21 22.60
C ILE A 206 -2.28 -17.98 21.44
N ALA A 207 -3.41 -18.70 21.40
CA ALA A 207 -4.43 -18.53 20.37
C ALA A 207 -5.01 -17.10 20.32
N ALA A 208 -5.11 -16.44 21.48
CA ALA A 208 -5.52 -15.03 21.53
C ALA A 208 -4.48 -14.10 20.88
N MET A 209 -3.20 -14.44 20.92
CA MET A 209 -2.13 -13.69 20.24
C MET A 209 -2.11 -13.93 18.72
N GLU A 210 -2.60 -15.07 18.25
CA GLU A 210 -2.64 -15.43 16.81
C GLU A 210 -3.76 -14.73 16.04
N ARG A 211 -4.87 -14.37 16.68
CA ARG A 211 -6.12 -13.94 16.02
C ARG A 211 -5.96 -12.91 14.91
N GLY A 212 -5.05 -11.93 15.03
CA GLY A 212 -4.87 -10.89 14.01
C GLY A 212 -3.97 -11.30 12.86
N LEU A 213 -3.13 -12.33 13.03
CA LEU A 213 -2.18 -12.76 12.02
C LEU A 213 -2.87 -13.46 10.85
N PHE A 214 -3.96 -14.16 11.10
CA PHE A 214 -4.79 -14.77 10.07
C PHE A 214 -5.27 -13.73 9.03
N LEU A 215 -5.68 -12.53 9.47
CA LEU A 215 -6.12 -11.47 8.55
C LEU A 215 -4.97 -10.97 7.66
N LEU A 216 -3.73 -10.92 8.18
CA LEU A 216 -2.58 -10.58 7.36
C LEU A 216 -2.31 -11.64 6.29
N GLU A 217 -2.48 -12.92 6.59
CA GLU A 217 -2.37 -14.01 5.62
C GLU A 217 -3.40 -13.91 4.51
N VAL A 218 -4.65 -13.57 4.87
CA VAL A 218 -5.72 -13.31 3.90
C VAL A 218 -5.37 -12.15 2.98
N ILE A 219 -4.78 -11.06 3.52
CA ILE A 219 -4.37 -9.91 2.70
C ILE A 219 -3.19 -10.26 1.79
N VAL A 220 -2.20 -11.01 2.28
CA VAL A 220 -1.04 -11.48 1.50
C VAL A 220 -1.49 -12.28 0.28
N ALA A 221 -2.46 -13.18 0.46
CA ALA A 221 -3.00 -13.97 -0.64
C ALA A 221 -4.01 -13.19 -1.49
N GLY A 222 -4.85 -12.36 -0.86
CA GLY A 222 -5.99 -11.69 -1.50
C GLY A 222 -5.60 -10.47 -2.34
N ALA A 223 -4.66 -9.65 -1.88
CA ALA A 223 -4.31 -8.42 -2.59
C ALA A 223 -3.78 -8.66 -4.02
N PRO A 224 -2.89 -9.64 -4.29
CA PRO A 224 -2.49 -9.99 -5.65
C PRO A 224 -3.65 -10.53 -6.50
N LEU A 225 -4.57 -11.30 -5.90
CA LEU A 225 -5.74 -11.84 -6.60
C LEU A 225 -6.71 -10.74 -7.00
N ILE A 226 -6.91 -9.73 -6.15
CA ILE A 226 -7.68 -8.53 -6.49
C ILE A 226 -7.01 -7.78 -7.65
N GLY A 227 -5.68 -7.64 -7.62
CA GLY A 227 -4.89 -7.07 -8.71
C GLY A 227 -5.07 -7.85 -10.02
N LEU A 228 -5.01 -9.17 -9.97
CA LEU A 228 -5.23 -10.05 -11.12
C LEU A 228 -6.67 -9.91 -11.66
N LEU A 229 -7.67 -9.82 -10.79
CA LEU A 229 -9.05 -9.57 -11.19
C LEU A 229 -9.17 -8.24 -11.95
N GLY A 230 -8.41 -7.22 -11.53
CA GLY A 230 -8.31 -5.94 -12.25
C GLY A 230 -7.79 -6.11 -13.68
N THR A 231 -6.78 -6.98 -13.90
CA THR A 231 -6.28 -7.23 -15.27
C THR A 231 -7.34 -7.88 -16.15
N VAL A 232 -8.02 -8.89 -15.63
CA VAL A 232 -9.08 -9.58 -16.37
C VAL A 232 -10.19 -8.59 -16.74
N THR A 233 -10.64 -7.78 -15.78
CA THR A 233 -11.68 -6.78 -16.00
C THR A 233 -11.24 -5.71 -17.00
N GLY A 234 -10.00 -5.22 -16.90
CA GLY A 234 -9.44 -4.24 -17.84
C GLY A 234 -9.41 -4.78 -19.27
N LEU A 235 -8.98 -6.02 -19.47
CA LEU A 235 -8.96 -6.65 -20.79
C LEU A 235 -10.37 -6.93 -21.33
N VAL A 236 -11.30 -7.41 -20.50
CA VAL A 236 -12.69 -7.63 -20.90
C VAL A 236 -13.32 -6.34 -21.36
N ASN A 237 -13.10 -5.22 -20.66
CA ASN A 237 -13.60 -3.91 -21.07
C ASN A 237 -13.06 -3.48 -22.44
N VAL A 238 -11.77 -3.72 -22.70
CA VAL A 238 -11.16 -3.44 -24.01
C VAL A 238 -11.86 -4.25 -25.12
N PHE A 239 -12.00 -5.55 -24.93
CA PHE A 239 -12.59 -6.43 -25.94
C PHE A 239 -14.10 -6.19 -26.14
N SER A 240 -14.84 -5.83 -25.10
CA SER A 240 -16.28 -5.56 -25.19
C SER A 240 -16.61 -4.30 -25.99
N GLN A 241 -15.65 -3.39 -26.09
CA GLN A 241 -15.81 -2.12 -26.84
C GLN A 241 -15.26 -2.20 -28.26
N MET A 242 -14.76 -3.36 -28.71
CA MET A 242 -14.34 -3.57 -30.11
C MET A 242 -15.56 -3.85 -30.98
N PRO A 243 -15.99 -2.92 -31.86
CA PRO A 243 -17.01 -3.22 -32.86
C PRO A 243 -16.45 -4.22 -33.87
N GLY A 244 -17.23 -5.20 -34.27
CA GLY A 244 -16.79 -6.24 -35.23
C GLY A 244 -16.36 -5.64 -36.57
N GLY A 245 -15.06 -5.43 -36.77
CA GLY A 245 -14.46 -5.06 -38.06
C GLY A 245 -14.12 -3.59 -38.28
N GLY A 246 -14.17 -2.72 -37.24
CA GLY A 246 -13.80 -1.30 -37.35
C GLY A 246 -12.43 -0.95 -36.75
N ASP A 247 -11.96 0.27 -36.99
CA ASP A 247 -10.75 0.81 -36.38
C ASP A 247 -10.85 0.80 -34.87
N VAL A 248 -9.91 0.13 -34.22
CA VAL A 248 -9.78 0.09 -32.77
C VAL A 248 -9.36 1.46 -32.26
N ASP A 249 -10.14 2.06 -31.36
CA ASP A 249 -9.73 3.27 -30.68
C ASP A 249 -8.50 2.98 -29.81
N LYS A 250 -7.34 3.44 -30.28
CA LYS A 250 -6.03 3.23 -29.63
C LYS A 250 -6.01 3.76 -28.19
N SER A 251 -6.83 4.77 -27.88
CA SER A 251 -6.88 5.37 -26.54
C SER A 251 -7.57 4.46 -25.55
N LEU A 252 -8.72 3.88 -25.92
CA LEU A 252 -9.47 2.93 -25.09
C LEU A 252 -8.66 1.64 -24.84
N PHE A 253 -7.98 1.16 -25.89
CA PHE A 253 -7.09 0.02 -25.79
C PHE A 253 -5.94 0.27 -24.78
N SER A 254 -5.28 1.42 -24.89
CA SER A 254 -4.19 1.82 -23.99
C SER A 254 -4.68 1.96 -22.55
N GLN A 255 -5.84 2.56 -22.31
CA GLN A 255 -6.42 2.74 -20.96
C GLN A 255 -6.74 1.40 -20.29
N GLY A 256 -7.35 0.46 -21.01
CA GLY A 256 -7.67 -0.86 -20.46
C GLY A 256 -6.43 -1.66 -20.08
N ILE A 257 -5.37 -1.61 -20.90
CA ILE A 257 -4.09 -2.25 -20.57
C ILE A 257 -3.43 -1.55 -19.37
N SER A 258 -3.45 -0.23 -19.33
CA SER A 258 -2.89 0.54 -18.21
C SER A 258 -3.56 0.18 -16.89
N LEU A 259 -4.90 0.12 -16.85
CA LEU A 259 -5.66 -0.34 -15.69
C LEU A 259 -5.24 -1.75 -15.27
N ALA A 260 -5.15 -2.67 -16.23
CA ALA A 260 -4.76 -4.04 -15.99
C ALA A 260 -3.38 -4.14 -15.30
N LEU A 261 -2.37 -3.49 -15.85
CA LEU A 261 -1.02 -3.52 -15.31
C LEU A 261 -0.91 -2.83 -13.95
N LEU A 262 -1.57 -1.67 -13.80
CA LEU A 262 -1.51 -0.87 -12.58
C LEU A 262 -2.16 -1.59 -11.40
N THR A 263 -3.31 -2.22 -11.58
CA THR A 263 -3.99 -2.95 -10.49
C THR A 263 -3.14 -4.10 -9.96
N THR A 264 -2.48 -4.85 -10.84
CA THR A 264 -1.57 -5.93 -10.43
C THR A 264 -0.33 -5.41 -9.71
N MET A 265 0.27 -4.33 -10.22
CA MET A 265 1.42 -3.70 -9.58
C MET A 265 1.09 -3.25 -8.17
N VAL A 266 -0.05 -2.58 -7.97
CA VAL A 266 -0.49 -2.13 -6.64
C VAL A 266 -0.80 -3.33 -5.73
N GLY A 267 -1.49 -4.37 -6.23
CA GLY A 267 -1.76 -5.59 -5.47
C GLY A 267 -0.49 -6.26 -4.93
N LEU A 268 0.54 -6.38 -5.78
CA LEU A 268 1.85 -6.93 -5.39
C LEU A 268 2.59 -5.99 -4.43
N ALA A 269 2.53 -4.67 -4.65
CA ALA A 269 3.16 -3.68 -3.77
C ALA A 269 2.57 -3.69 -2.35
N ILE A 270 1.31 -4.07 -2.18
CA ILE A 270 0.68 -4.29 -0.87
C ILE A 270 1.09 -5.64 -0.29
N ALA A 271 1.05 -6.70 -1.09
CA ALA A 271 1.26 -8.05 -0.62
C ALA A 271 2.69 -8.32 -0.14
N LEU A 272 3.72 -7.84 -0.86
CA LEU A 272 5.12 -8.13 -0.53
C LEU A 272 5.53 -7.59 0.86
N PRO A 273 5.29 -6.32 1.21
CA PRO A 273 5.58 -5.85 2.57
C PRO A 273 4.74 -6.55 3.63
N THR A 274 3.46 -6.79 3.34
CA THR A 274 2.56 -7.50 4.28
C THR A 274 3.07 -8.91 4.58
N LEU A 275 3.58 -9.63 3.57
CA LEU A 275 4.19 -10.95 3.71
C LEU A 275 5.42 -10.92 4.63
N LEU A 276 6.30 -9.93 4.45
CA LEU A 276 7.48 -9.76 5.29
C LEU A 276 7.11 -9.48 6.76
N PHE A 277 6.10 -8.62 6.98
CA PHE A 277 5.62 -8.33 8.31
C PHE A 277 4.92 -9.53 8.95
N ASN A 278 4.08 -10.25 8.21
CA ASN A 278 3.43 -11.45 8.69
C ASN A 278 4.46 -12.50 9.12
N SER A 279 5.45 -12.80 8.28
CA SER A 279 6.52 -13.74 8.57
C SER A 279 7.32 -13.35 9.82
N TYR A 280 7.59 -12.05 10.00
CA TYR A 280 8.28 -11.56 11.19
C TYR A 280 7.41 -11.68 12.44
N LEU A 281 6.13 -11.33 12.37
CA LEU A 281 5.21 -11.40 13.50
C LEU A 281 4.99 -12.85 13.94
N ASN A 282 4.84 -13.78 12.99
CA ASN A 282 4.76 -15.22 13.29
C ASN A 282 6.03 -15.69 14.04
N ARG A 283 7.21 -15.30 13.58
CA ARG A 283 8.45 -15.65 14.30
C ARG A 283 8.55 -15.04 15.71
N VAL A 284 7.98 -13.84 15.91
CA VAL A 284 7.91 -13.24 17.26
C VAL A 284 6.92 -13.99 18.11
N LEU A 285 5.78 -14.37 17.57
CA LEU A 285 4.74 -15.15 18.24
C LEU A 285 5.28 -16.49 18.72
N ASP A 286 5.96 -17.26 17.85
CA ASP A 286 6.57 -18.56 18.17
C ASP A 286 7.53 -18.43 19.39
N LYS A 287 8.35 -17.38 19.40
CA LYS A 287 9.23 -17.11 20.52
C LYS A 287 8.49 -16.77 21.81
N ARG A 288 7.30 -16.13 21.73
CA ARG A 288 6.48 -15.85 22.89
C ARG A 288 5.78 -17.12 23.38
N ALA A 289 5.22 -17.91 22.45
CA ALA A 289 4.63 -19.21 22.76
C ALA A 289 5.62 -20.10 23.50
N ALA A 290 6.82 -20.30 22.96
CA ALA A 290 7.87 -21.07 23.63
C ALA A 290 8.25 -20.53 25.02
N SER A 291 8.23 -19.20 25.22
CA SER A 291 8.48 -18.60 26.54
C SER A 291 7.34 -18.89 27.53
N LEU A 292 6.09 -18.93 27.06
CA LEU A 292 4.93 -19.27 27.91
C LEU A 292 4.89 -20.77 28.24
N ASP A 293 5.25 -21.64 27.29
CA ASP A 293 5.36 -23.08 27.53
C ASP A 293 6.45 -23.39 28.56
N TRP A 294 7.62 -22.73 28.45
CA TRP A 294 8.66 -22.84 29.46
C TRP A 294 8.21 -22.35 30.83
N LEU A 295 7.45 -21.26 30.92
CA LEU A 295 6.85 -20.74 32.14
C LEU A 295 5.92 -21.81 32.79
N THR A 296 5.06 -22.40 31.97
CA THR A 296 4.09 -23.41 32.41
C THR A 296 4.79 -24.63 33.02
N ALA A 297 5.82 -25.15 32.31
CA ALA A 297 6.62 -26.28 32.80
C ALA A 297 7.31 -25.96 34.15
N ARG A 298 7.88 -24.78 34.29
CA ARG A 298 8.53 -24.34 35.54
C ARG A 298 7.56 -24.14 36.70
N LEU A 299 6.33 -23.67 36.43
CA LEU A 299 5.29 -23.53 37.45
C LEU A 299 4.85 -24.90 37.96
N LEU A 300 4.71 -25.89 37.09
CA LEU A 300 4.38 -27.26 37.46
C LEU A 300 5.47 -27.87 38.33
N ASP A 301 6.74 -27.81 37.95
CA ASP A 301 7.87 -28.27 38.76
C ASP A 301 7.90 -27.65 40.16
N ALA A 302 7.60 -26.35 40.26
CA ALA A 302 7.58 -25.64 41.53
C ALA A 302 6.39 -26.04 42.43
N THR A 303 5.27 -26.41 41.81
CA THR A 303 4.07 -26.86 42.54
C THR A 303 4.23 -28.27 43.02
N ASP A 304 4.83 -29.16 42.25
CA ASP A 304 5.10 -30.55 42.65
C ASP A 304 6.14 -30.63 43.79
N ARG A 305 7.15 -29.82 43.82
CA ARG A 305 8.12 -29.74 44.93
C ARG A 305 7.51 -29.26 46.25
N LYS A 306 6.37 -28.56 46.23
CA LYS A 306 5.64 -28.12 47.41
C LYS A 306 4.54 -29.08 47.86
N ARG A 307 4.23 -30.15 47.10
CA ARG A 307 3.36 -31.21 47.52
C ARG A 307 4.11 -32.09 48.55
N PRO A 308 3.54 -32.30 49.73
CA PRO A 308 4.09 -33.30 50.63
C PRO A 308 4.06 -34.68 49.94
N PRO A 309 5.08 -35.54 50.17
CA PRO A 309 5.08 -36.89 49.61
C PRO A 309 3.73 -37.56 49.96
N ALA A 310 3.08 -38.12 48.92
CA ALA A 310 1.84 -38.85 49.14
C ALA A 310 2.12 -39.90 50.20
N GLU A 311 1.44 -39.79 51.38
CA GLU A 311 1.45 -40.84 52.38
C GLU A 311 1.03 -42.13 51.66
N VAL A 312 1.97 -43.07 51.62
CA VAL A 312 1.70 -44.44 51.17
C VAL A 312 0.73 -45.01 52.18
N ILE A 313 -0.55 -44.93 51.86
CA ILE A 313 -1.61 -45.64 52.62
C ILE A 313 -1.32 -47.10 52.34
N ARG A 314 -0.78 -47.76 53.40
CA ARG A 314 -0.64 -49.20 53.49
C ARG A 314 -1.98 -49.80 53.82
#